data_8289fcb48692a7078ddad5fc8456c9e0
#
_entry.id   8289fcb48692a7078ddad5fc8456c9e0
#
_cell.length_a   1.000
_cell.length_b   1.000
_cell.length_c   1.000
_cell.angle_alpha   90.00
_cell.angle_beta   90.00
_cell.angle_gamma   90.00
#
_symmetry.space_group_name_H-M   'P 1'
#
loop_
_entity.id
_entity.type
_entity.pdbx_description
1 polymer ?
#
loop_
_entity_poly.entity_id
_entity_poly.type
_entity_poly.pdbx_seq_one_letter_code
_entity_poly.pdbx_strand_id
1 'polypeptide(L)'
;YAFEAEDALVRHNFVSGTHTLTVALFGMLRPGDKMLCVTGTPYDTIQGVIGLPGREESGSLKEFGISYEQIDLLPDGTPDYEEMERRISPEFRMIYIQRSRGYSLRPSLFVREIERIAEIAKRKAPECIVMVDNCYGEFVERIEPSDVGADMIVGSLIKNPGGGLAPIGGYVAGKKELIENCAYRLTSPGLGKEVGASLGVMQSFYQGFFMAPTVVCGALKGAVFAANIYEKL
;
A
#
# COMPACT_ATOMS: atom_id res chain seq x y z
N TYR A 1 -12.87 -9.63 -7.08
CA TYR A 1 -13.30 -10.78 -6.26
C TYR A 1 -12.41 -10.98 -5.03
N ALA A 2 -11.09 -11.25 -5.19
CA ALA A 2 -10.25 -11.61 -4.04
C ALA A 2 -10.03 -10.47 -3.03
N PHE A 3 -10.12 -9.24 -3.47
CA PHE A 3 -9.97 -8.04 -2.65
C PHE A 3 -11.21 -7.13 -2.72
N GLU A 4 -12.37 -7.65 -3.11
CA GLU A 4 -13.65 -6.94 -3.23
C GLU A 4 -13.53 -5.52 -3.83
N ALA A 5 -12.58 -5.34 -4.76
CA ALA A 5 -12.28 -4.07 -5.40
C ALA A 5 -13.09 -3.89 -6.71
N GLU A 6 -13.44 -2.65 -7.05
CA GLU A 6 -14.14 -2.33 -8.30
C GLU A 6 -13.28 -2.66 -9.53
N ASP A 7 -11.97 -2.44 -9.42
CA ASP A 7 -11.00 -2.67 -10.50
C ASP A 7 -9.61 -2.98 -9.94
N ALA A 8 -8.74 -3.52 -10.79
CA ALA A 8 -7.36 -3.81 -10.45
C ALA A 8 -6.42 -3.66 -11.65
N LEU A 9 -5.20 -3.23 -11.36
CA LEU A 9 -4.07 -3.20 -12.28
C LEU A 9 -2.99 -4.14 -11.75
N VAL A 10 -2.89 -5.33 -12.33
CA VAL A 10 -1.91 -6.36 -11.97
C VAL A 10 -0.95 -6.52 -13.14
N ARG A 11 0.31 -6.13 -12.97
CA ARG A 11 1.26 -6.04 -14.08
C ARG A 11 2.67 -6.45 -13.68
N HIS A 12 3.37 -7.09 -14.62
CA HIS A 12 4.78 -7.46 -14.49
C HIS A 12 5.73 -6.26 -14.62
N ASN A 13 5.33 -5.23 -15.34
CA ASN A 13 6.11 -4.00 -15.50
C ASN A 13 6.08 -3.06 -14.27
N PHE A 14 5.38 -3.41 -13.22
CA PHE A 14 5.75 -2.95 -11.88
C PHE A 14 7.02 -3.68 -11.43
N VAL A 15 8.16 -3.04 -11.56
CA VAL A 15 9.45 -3.69 -11.31
C VAL A 15 9.75 -3.98 -9.85
N SER A 16 8.99 -3.41 -8.93
CA SER A 16 9.09 -3.62 -7.48
C SER A 16 7.85 -3.08 -6.75
N GLY A 17 7.71 -3.42 -5.46
CA GLY A 17 6.68 -2.82 -4.60
C GLY A 17 6.83 -1.30 -4.49
N THR A 18 8.07 -0.81 -4.34
CA THR A 18 8.35 0.64 -4.34
C THR A 18 7.91 1.31 -5.63
N HIS A 19 8.16 0.70 -6.79
CA HIS A 19 7.68 1.23 -8.07
C HIS A 19 6.15 1.23 -8.13
N THR A 20 5.49 0.19 -7.63
CA THR A 20 4.01 0.16 -7.58
C THR A 20 3.46 1.32 -6.75
N LEU A 21 4.02 1.54 -5.57
CA LEU A 21 3.66 2.66 -4.69
C LEU A 21 3.97 4.01 -5.34
N THR A 22 5.12 4.15 -6.02
CA THR A 22 5.49 5.35 -6.76
C THR A 22 4.46 5.68 -7.84
N VAL A 23 4.07 4.67 -8.64
CA VAL A 23 3.04 4.84 -9.67
C VAL A 23 1.71 5.27 -9.06
N ALA A 24 1.30 4.67 -7.95
CA ALA A 24 0.08 5.03 -7.25
C ALA A 24 0.13 6.48 -6.72
N LEU A 25 1.20 6.85 -6.02
CA LEU A 25 1.38 8.19 -5.47
C LEU A 25 1.36 9.26 -6.57
N PHE A 26 2.19 9.14 -7.59
CA PHE A 26 2.23 10.09 -8.70
C PHE A 26 1.00 10.01 -9.63
N GLY A 27 0.27 8.91 -9.60
CA GLY A 27 -1.00 8.76 -10.29
C GLY A 27 -2.13 9.58 -9.66
N MET A 28 -2.09 9.71 -8.32
CA MET A 28 -3.16 10.35 -7.54
C MET A 28 -2.86 11.80 -7.18
N LEU A 29 -1.60 12.12 -6.91
CA LEU A 29 -1.20 13.43 -6.39
C LEU A 29 -0.79 14.38 -7.52
N ARG A 30 -1.15 15.65 -7.37
CA ARG A 30 -0.85 16.74 -8.31
C ARG A 30 -0.09 17.86 -7.58
N PRO A 31 0.63 18.74 -8.29
CA PRO A 31 1.25 19.90 -7.68
C PRO A 31 0.26 20.71 -6.84
N GLY A 32 0.63 20.99 -5.59
CA GLY A 32 -0.23 21.65 -4.60
C GLY A 32 -1.01 20.72 -3.68
N ASP A 33 -1.10 19.44 -4.00
CA ASP A 33 -1.75 18.47 -3.12
C ASP A 33 -0.92 18.20 -1.85
N LYS A 34 -1.64 17.77 -0.80
CA LYS A 34 -1.04 17.35 0.46
C LYS A 34 -1.34 15.88 0.73
N MET A 35 -0.35 15.11 1.17
CA MET A 35 -0.55 13.78 1.72
C MET A 35 -0.20 13.73 3.20
N LEU A 36 -0.96 12.95 3.95
CA LEU A 36 -0.74 12.68 5.37
C LEU A 36 -0.46 11.19 5.57
N CYS A 37 0.72 10.84 6.04
CA CYS A 37 1.00 9.50 6.53
C CYS A 37 0.57 9.38 7.99
N VAL A 38 -0.28 8.40 8.30
CA VAL A 38 -0.88 8.26 9.64
C VAL A 38 -0.33 7.06 10.44
N THR A 39 0.75 6.48 9.95
CA THR A 39 1.40 5.30 10.56
C THR A 39 2.88 5.53 10.85
N GLY A 40 3.23 6.78 11.16
CA GLY A 40 4.62 7.21 11.38
C GLY A 40 5.41 7.33 10.08
N THR A 41 6.73 7.35 10.20
CA THR A 41 7.63 7.44 9.05
C THR A 41 7.47 6.22 8.13
N PRO A 42 7.21 6.41 6.83
CA PRO A 42 7.02 5.31 5.89
C PRO A 42 8.33 4.56 5.63
N TYR A 43 8.21 3.41 4.97
CA TYR A 43 9.32 2.56 4.57
C TYR A 43 10.43 3.36 3.84
N ASP A 44 11.68 3.01 4.05
CA ASP A 44 12.86 3.78 3.63
C ASP A 44 12.86 4.18 2.15
N THR A 45 12.50 3.26 1.24
CA THR A 45 12.43 3.57 -0.19
C THR A 45 11.31 4.55 -0.53
N ILE A 46 10.22 4.55 0.23
CA ILE A 46 9.12 5.51 0.05
C ILE A 46 9.50 6.89 0.58
N GLN A 47 10.36 6.98 1.59
CA GLN A 47 10.94 8.26 2.02
C GLN A 47 11.66 8.96 0.87
N GLY A 48 12.41 8.21 0.05
CA GLY A 48 13.04 8.74 -1.17
C GLY A 48 12.01 9.20 -2.21
N VAL A 49 10.94 8.43 -2.43
CA VAL A 49 9.84 8.82 -3.35
C VAL A 49 9.15 10.10 -2.89
N ILE A 50 8.95 10.28 -1.60
CA ILE A 50 8.35 11.49 -1.02
C ILE A 50 9.34 12.66 -1.08
N GLY A 51 10.63 12.42 -0.97
CA GLY A 51 11.67 13.45 -0.86
C GLY A 51 11.93 13.83 0.60
N LEU A 52 11.83 12.88 1.53
CA LEU A 52 12.30 13.04 2.91
C LEU A 52 13.85 12.96 2.91
N PRO A 53 14.53 13.44 3.95
CA PRO A 53 15.85 14.05 3.86
C PRO A 53 16.90 13.24 3.08
N GLY A 54 17.66 13.94 2.24
CA GLY A 54 18.99 13.57 1.79
C GLY A 54 19.23 13.37 0.30
N ARG A 55 18.25 13.57 -0.59
CA ARG A 55 18.48 13.57 -2.04
C ARG A 55 17.69 14.70 -2.69
N GLU A 56 18.35 15.80 -2.93
CA GLU A 56 17.89 16.85 -3.81
C GLU A 56 17.97 16.37 -5.27
N GLU A 57 17.09 16.90 -6.13
CA GLU A 57 17.06 16.59 -7.58
C GLU A 57 16.87 15.11 -7.94
N SER A 58 16.06 14.39 -7.14
CA SER A 58 15.75 12.98 -7.38
C SER A 58 14.44 12.74 -8.15
N GLY A 59 13.65 13.78 -8.40
CA GLY A 59 12.30 13.69 -8.97
C GLY A 59 11.27 13.21 -7.96
N SER A 60 11.42 13.56 -6.70
CA SER A 60 10.52 13.21 -5.60
C SER A 60 9.20 13.98 -5.64
N LEU A 61 8.20 13.53 -4.87
CA LEU A 61 6.91 14.23 -4.74
C LEU A 61 7.08 15.69 -4.31
N LYS A 62 7.99 15.98 -3.38
CA LYS A 62 8.28 17.36 -2.93
C LYS A 62 8.76 18.25 -4.07
N GLU A 63 9.62 17.74 -4.94
CA GLU A 63 10.13 18.49 -6.09
C GLU A 63 9.04 18.77 -7.12
N PHE A 64 7.98 17.93 -7.16
CA PHE A 64 6.78 18.17 -7.95
C PHE A 64 5.72 19.01 -7.21
N GLY A 65 6.06 19.62 -6.08
CA GLY A 65 5.17 20.53 -5.35
C GLY A 65 4.09 19.83 -4.55
N ILE A 66 4.26 18.55 -4.20
CA ILE A 66 3.38 17.83 -3.29
C ILE A 66 3.93 17.94 -1.87
N SER A 67 3.07 18.32 -0.93
CA SER A 67 3.42 18.44 0.48
C SER A 67 3.20 17.14 1.22
N TYR A 68 4.08 16.85 2.17
CA TYR A 68 4.01 15.68 3.03
C TYR A 68 3.96 16.09 4.49
N GLU A 69 3.05 15.45 5.22
CA GLU A 69 2.99 15.49 6.68
C GLU A 69 2.85 14.06 7.23
N GLN A 70 3.17 13.87 8.51
CA GLN A 70 2.93 12.60 9.19
C GLN A 70 2.35 12.79 10.58
N ILE A 71 1.65 11.76 11.04
CA ILE A 71 1.28 11.53 12.43
C ILE A 71 2.12 10.36 12.91
N ASP A 72 2.90 10.59 13.97
CA ASP A 72 3.70 9.54 14.57
C ASP A 72 2.81 8.55 15.33
N LEU A 73 3.31 7.34 15.50
CA LEU A 73 2.66 6.35 16.33
C LEU A 73 2.84 6.68 17.81
N LEU A 74 1.94 6.19 18.64
CA LEU A 74 2.10 6.24 20.10
C LEU A 74 3.34 5.46 20.54
N PRO A 75 3.86 5.68 21.76
CA PRO A 75 5.06 4.99 22.24
C PRO A 75 4.99 3.47 22.24
N ASP A 76 3.79 2.90 22.30
CA ASP A 76 3.55 1.47 22.20
C ASP A 76 3.47 0.95 20.75
N GLY A 77 3.63 1.85 19.77
CA GLY A 77 3.58 1.55 18.34
C GLY A 77 2.17 1.47 17.74
N THR A 78 1.15 1.82 18.50
CA THR A 78 -0.24 1.87 18.00
C THR A 78 -0.55 3.21 17.32
N PRO A 79 -1.56 3.25 16.41
CA PRO A 79 -1.98 4.48 15.76
C PRO A 79 -2.54 5.52 16.76
N ASP A 80 -2.14 6.78 16.59
CA ASP A 80 -2.67 7.89 17.38
C ASP A 80 -3.98 8.41 16.78
N TYR A 81 -5.08 7.78 17.15
CA TYR A 81 -6.40 8.15 16.65
C TYR A 81 -6.87 9.54 17.11
N GLU A 82 -6.44 10.01 18.28
CA GLU A 82 -6.80 11.34 18.78
C GLU A 82 -6.13 12.42 17.93
N GLU A 83 -4.87 12.23 17.59
CA GLU A 83 -4.13 13.13 16.70
C GLU A 83 -4.71 13.10 15.28
N MET A 84 -5.14 11.93 14.78
CA MET A 84 -5.85 11.81 13.50
C MET A 84 -7.15 12.61 13.51
N GLU A 85 -7.95 12.50 14.56
CA GLU A 85 -9.20 13.28 14.74
C GLU A 85 -8.93 14.79 14.72
N ARG A 86 -7.82 15.22 15.27
CA ARG A 86 -7.44 16.63 15.34
C ARG A 86 -6.92 17.17 14.03
N ARG A 87 -6.10 16.39 13.31
CA ARG A 87 -5.33 16.88 12.15
C ARG A 87 -5.95 16.57 10.79
N ILE A 88 -6.67 15.45 10.64
CA ILE A 88 -7.27 15.13 9.34
C ILE A 88 -8.31 16.19 8.98
N SER A 89 -8.18 16.75 7.79
CA SER A 89 -9.04 17.81 7.27
C SER A 89 -9.13 17.73 5.74
N PRO A 90 -10.08 18.44 5.10
CA PRO A 90 -10.24 18.43 3.64
C PRO A 90 -9.03 18.97 2.84
N GLU A 91 -8.03 19.54 3.50
CA GLU A 91 -6.80 19.96 2.82
C GLU A 91 -5.92 18.79 2.35
N PHE A 92 -6.07 17.62 2.98
CA PHE A 92 -5.33 16.42 2.58
C PHE A 92 -6.02 15.70 1.43
N ARG A 93 -5.35 15.62 0.31
CA ARG A 93 -5.79 14.83 -0.85
C ARG A 93 -5.68 13.34 -0.58
N MET A 94 -4.69 12.91 0.21
CA MET A 94 -4.43 11.50 0.49
C MET A 94 -4.10 11.25 1.95
N ILE A 95 -4.71 10.22 2.51
CA ILE A 95 -4.33 9.58 3.77
C ILE A 95 -3.61 8.27 3.42
N TYR A 96 -2.33 8.22 3.77
CA TYR A 96 -1.46 7.07 3.48
C TYR A 96 -1.28 6.21 4.72
N ILE A 97 -1.52 4.92 4.57
CA ILE A 97 -1.41 3.90 5.63
C ILE A 97 -0.39 2.86 5.20
N GLN A 98 0.67 2.66 5.97
CA GLN A 98 1.56 1.52 5.81
C GLN A 98 1.16 0.41 6.78
N ARG A 99 0.61 -0.70 6.26
CA ARG A 99 0.12 -1.82 7.06
C ARG A 99 1.25 -2.57 7.76
N SER A 100 2.32 -2.88 7.04
CA SER A 100 3.46 -3.60 7.58
C SER A 100 4.30 -2.74 8.52
N ARG A 101 4.97 -3.39 9.46
CA ARG A 101 5.91 -2.71 10.37
C ARG A 101 7.23 -2.27 9.71
N GLY A 102 7.51 -2.76 8.49
CA GLY A 102 8.81 -2.54 7.86
C GLY A 102 9.93 -3.10 8.72
N TYR A 103 10.98 -2.31 8.96
CA TYR A 103 12.09 -2.64 9.85
C TYR A 103 11.91 -2.20 11.30
N SER A 104 10.79 -1.56 11.63
CA SER A 104 10.51 -1.09 12.99
C SER A 104 10.07 -2.24 13.91
N LEU A 105 10.11 -2.02 15.22
CA LEU A 105 9.62 -2.99 16.20
C LEU A 105 8.13 -2.83 16.53
N ARG A 106 7.43 -1.90 15.88
CA ARG A 106 5.99 -1.71 16.07
C ARG A 106 5.18 -2.92 15.60
N PRO A 107 3.95 -3.13 16.10
CA PRO A 107 3.02 -4.10 15.54
C PRO A 107 2.69 -3.79 14.07
N SER A 108 2.41 -4.80 13.26
CA SER A 108 1.71 -4.61 12.00
C SER A 108 0.24 -4.32 12.25
N LEU A 109 -0.40 -3.56 11.36
CA LEU A 109 -1.82 -3.23 11.50
C LEU A 109 -2.70 -4.39 11.04
N PHE A 110 -3.70 -4.72 11.84
CA PHE A 110 -4.82 -5.54 11.41
C PHE A 110 -5.84 -4.69 10.63
N VAL A 111 -6.73 -5.35 9.92
CA VAL A 111 -7.76 -4.67 9.13
C VAL A 111 -8.66 -3.78 9.98
N ARG A 112 -8.96 -4.17 11.23
CA ARG A 112 -9.75 -3.36 12.17
C ARG A 112 -9.12 -2.00 12.51
N GLU A 113 -7.78 -1.91 12.58
CA GLU A 113 -7.09 -0.63 12.79
C GLU A 113 -7.20 0.24 11.54
N ILE A 114 -7.10 -0.37 10.35
CA ILE A 114 -7.26 0.31 9.06
C ILE A 114 -8.70 0.81 8.90
N GLU A 115 -9.71 0.01 9.25
CA GLU A 115 -11.12 0.39 9.29
C GLU A 115 -11.33 1.67 10.09
N ARG A 116 -10.84 1.70 11.32
CA ARG A 116 -10.96 2.87 12.19
C ARG A 116 -10.29 4.11 11.61
N ILE A 117 -9.11 3.95 11.00
CA ILE A 117 -8.42 5.06 10.32
C ILE A 117 -9.26 5.55 9.12
N ALA A 118 -9.79 4.63 8.31
CA ALA A 118 -10.61 4.97 7.14
C ALA A 118 -11.91 5.69 7.56
N GLU A 119 -12.58 5.24 8.62
CA GLU A 119 -13.76 5.91 9.17
C GLU A 119 -13.45 7.35 9.60
N ILE A 120 -12.35 7.58 10.34
CA ILE A 120 -11.94 8.92 10.74
C ILE A 120 -11.65 9.77 9.49
N ALA A 121 -10.88 9.24 8.55
CA ALA A 121 -10.50 9.93 7.33
C ALA A 121 -11.72 10.35 6.52
N LYS A 122 -12.64 9.43 6.26
CA LYS A 122 -13.85 9.70 5.47
C LYS A 122 -14.84 10.63 6.15
N ARG A 123 -14.93 10.59 7.46
CA ARG A 123 -15.76 11.52 8.21
C ARG A 123 -15.22 12.95 8.22
N LYS A 124 -13.89 13.10 8.32
CA LYS A 124 -13.20 14.40 8.40
C LYS A 124 -12.91 15.01 7.02
N ALA A 125 -12.63 14.17 6.03
CA ALA A 125 -12.26 14.56 4.68
C ALA A 125 -12.88 13.56 3.67
N PRO A 126 -14.18 13.68 3.36
CA PRO A 126 -14.90 12.69 2.53
C PRO A 126 -14.27 12.42 1.18
N GLU A 127 -13.66 13.44 0.57
CA GLU A 127 -13.04 13.38 -0.76
C GLU A 127 -11.57 12.93 -0.74
N CYS A 128 -10.97 12.72 0.44
CA CYS A 128 -9.60 12.23 0.51
C CYS A 128 -9.50 10.78 -0.01
N ILE A 129 -8.36 10.44 -0.56
CA ILE A 129 -8.04 9.07 -0.97
C ILE A 129 -7.40 8.35 0.21
N VAL A 130 -8.05 7.30 0.72
CA VAL A 130 -7.45 6.40 1.70
C VAL A 130 -6.68 5.32 0.94
N MET A 131 -5.36 5.42 0.94
CA MET A 131 -4.45 4.50 0.27
C MET A 131 -3.69 3.64 1.28
N VAL A 132 -3.71 2.33 1.09
CA VAL A 132 -3.00 1.37 1.94
C VAL A 132 -1.86 0.70 1.18
N ASP A 133 -0.63 0.84 1.68
CA ASP A 133 0.44 -0.09 1.37
C ASP A 133 0.16 -1.40 2.10
N ASN A 134 -0.37 -2.37 1.35
CA ASN A 134 -0.85 -3.64 1.87
C ASN A 134 0.24 -4.73 1.90
N CYS A 135 1.47 -4.39 1.53
CA CYS A 135 2.59 -5.34 1.51
C CYS A 135 2.70 -6.15 2.79
N TYR A 136 2.77 -7.47 2.66
CA TYR A 136 2.77 -8.49 3.72
C TYR A 136 1.45 -8.63 4.49
N GLY A 137 0.40 -7.88 4.14
CA GLY A 137 -0.92 -7.99 4.77
C GLY A 137 -1.87 -8.92 4.04
N GLU A 138 -1.64 -9.15 2.76
CA GLU A 138 -2.54 -9.90 1.90
C GLU A 138 -2.68 -11.35 2.38
N PHE A 139 -3.92 -11.83 2.46
CA PHE A 139 -4.30 -13.18 2.92
C PHE A 139 -3.92 -13.51 4.38
N VAL A 140 -3.54 -12.53 5.18
CA VAL A 140 -3.28 -12.70 6.61
C VAL A 140 -4.57 -12.77 7.40
N GLU A 141 -5.58 -12.00 7.00
CA GLU A 141 -6.93 -11.98 7.56
C GLU A 141 -7.97 -12.42 6.52
N ARG A 142 -9.22 -12.59 6.94
CA ARG A 142 -10.31 -13.02 6.06
C ARG A 142 -10.84 -11.92 5.14
N ILE A 143 -10.63 -10.69 5.55
CA ILE A 143 -11.02 -9.48 4.82
C ILE A 143 -9.78 -8.63 4.58
N GLU A 144 -9.87 -7.77 3.58
CA GLU A 144 -8.78 -6.89 3.16
C GLU A 144 -9.13 -5.42 3.44
N PRO A 145 -8.17 -4.50 3.42
CA PRO A 145 -8.45 -3.10 3.66
C PRO A 145 -9.48 -2.47 2.71
N SER A 146 -9.63 -3.00 1.51
CA SER A 146 -10.66 -2.59 0.55
C SER A 146 -12.09 -2.87 1.03
N ASP A 147 -12.29 -3.89 1.89
CA ASP A 147 -13.59 -4.22 2.46
C ASP A 147 -14.04 -3.22 3.54
N VAL A 148 -13.11 -2.45 4.08
CA VAL A 148 -13.31 -1.61 5.26
C VAL A 148 -13.03 -0.12 5.00
N GLY A 149 -13.16 0.33 3.75
CA GLY A 149 -13.15 1.75 3.42
C GLY A 149 -11.83 2.30 2.87
N ALA A 150 -10.82 1.47 2.61
CA ALA A 150 -9.70 1.89 1.79
C ALA A 150 -10.17 2.10 0.34
N ASP A 151 -9.85 3.25 -0.25
CA ASP A 151 -10.16 3.55 -1.65
C ASP A 151 -9.28 2.80 -2.61
N MET A 152 -8.04 2.51 -2.18
CA MET A 152 -7.09 1.71 -2.94
C MET A 152 -6.07 1.00 -2.05
N ILE A 153 -5.68 -0.18 -2.48
CA ILE A 153 -4.62 -0.98 -1.89
C ILE A 153 -3.52 -1.21 -2.91
N VAL A 154 -2.29 -1.21 -2.46
CA VAL A 154 -1.10 -1.33 -3.30
C VAL A 154 -0.17 -2.37 -2.72
N GLY A 155 0.40 -3.21 -3.57
CA GLY A 155 1.34 -4.22 -3.11
C GLY A 155 2.24 -4.80 -4.19
N SER A 156 3.03 -5.76 -3.80
CA SER A 156 4.03 -6.40 -4.63
C SER A 156 3.70 -7.88 -4.85
N LEU A 157 3.80 -8.34 -6.10
CA LEU A 157 3.56 -9.76 -6.41
C LEU A 157 4.71 -10.68 -5.96
N ILE A 158 5.91 -10.16 -5.73
CA ILE A 158 7.00 -10.99 -5.17
C ILE A 158 6.84 -11.28 -3.67
N LYS A 159 5.79 -10.73 -3.05
CA LYS A 159 5.42 -10.95 -1.65
C LYS A 159 4.20 -11.90 -1.58
N ASN A 160 3.33 -11.70 -0.59
CA ASN A 160 2.20 -12.58 -0.33
C ASN A 160 1.38 -12.96 -1.57
N PRO A 161 0.92 -12.02 -2.43
CA PRO A 161 0.02 -12.37 -3.52
C PRO A 161 0.64 -13.26 -4.61
N GLY A 162 1.97 -13.27 -4.70
CA GLY A 162 2.66 -14.11 -5.68
C GLY A 162 2.90 -15.53 -5.23
N GLY A 163 2.58 -15.90 -3.99
CA GLY A 163 2.68 -17.26 -3.47
C GLY A 163 4.06 -17.91 -3.63
N GLY A 164 5.13 -17.09 -3.67
CA GLY A 164 6.49 -17.54 -3.92
C GLY A 164 6.82 -17.90 -5.38
N LEU A 165 5.89 -17.73 -6.32
CA LEU A 165 6.07 -18.09 -7.73
C LEU A 165 6.18 -16.89 -8.67
N ALA A 166 5.59 -15.75 -8.33
CA ALA A 166 5.68 -14.55 -9.16
C ALA A 166 7.11 -14.00 -9.15
N PRO A 167 7.78 -13.92 -10.31
CA PRO A 167 9.19 -13.50 -10.38
C PRO A 167 9.36 -11.99 -10.27
N ILE A 168 8.30 -11.23 -10.53
CA ILE A 168 8.29 -9.77 -10.61
C ILE A 168 6.85 -9.28 -10.45
N GLY A 169 6.64 -7.99 -10.43
CA GLY A 169 5.33 -7.40 -10.57
C GLY A 169 4.77 -6.79 -9.30
N GLY A 170 3.68 -6.09 -9.50
CA GLY A 170 2.91 -5.45 -8.45
C GLY A 170 1.42 -5.38 -8.81
N TYR A 171 0.65 -4.91 -7.87
CA TYR A 171 -0.77 -4.68 -8.06
C TYR A 171 -1.23 -3.39 -7.40
N VAL A 172 -2.22 -2.79 -8.01
CA VAL A 172 -3.05 -1.75 -7.41
C VAL A 172 -4.50 -2.20 -7.57
N ALA A 173 -5.29 -2.19 -6.51
CA ALA A 173 -6.70 -2.55 -6.56
C ALA A 173 -7.52 -1.54 -5.73
N GLY A 174 -8.75 -1.25 -6.15
CA GLY A 174 -9.60 -0.26 -5.48
C GLY A 174 -10.66 0.32 -6.41
N LYS A 175 -10.98 1.59 -6.21
CA LYS A 175 -11.95 2.33 -7.05
C LYS A 175 -11.47 2.43 -8.48
N LYS A 176 -12.36 2.19 -9.43
CA LYS A 176 -12.06 2.10 -10.86
C LYS A 176 -11.32 3.33 -11.40
N GLU A 177 -11.76 4.53 -11.04
CA GLU A 177 -11.13 5.78 -11.50
C GLU A 177 -9.67 5.93 -11.02
N LEU A 178 -9.38 5.48 -9.78
CA LEU A 178 -8.03 5.54 -9.23
C LEU A 178 -7.11 4.53 -9.94
N ILE A 179 -7.64 3.34 -10.25
CA ILE A 179 -6.90 2.31 -10.97
C ILE A 179 -6.59 2.74 -12.40
N GLU A 180 -7.51 3.44 -13.05
CA GLU A 180 -7.29 3.98 -14.39
C GLU A 180 -6.16 5.03 -14.40
N ASN A 181 -6.14 5.94 -13.43
CA ASN A 181 -5.05 6.91 -13.26
C ASN A 181 -3.69 6.24 -13.02
N CYS A 182 -3.66 5.15 -12.24
CA CYS A 182 -2.45 4.33 -12.09
C CYS A 182 -1.99 3.71 -13.42
N ALA A 183 -2.93 3.24 -14.23
CA ALA A 183 -2.60 2.68 -15.54
C ALA A 183 -2.01 3.73 -16.49
N TYR A 184 -2.56 4.95 -16.50
CA TYR A 184 -1.97 6.06 -17.25
C TYR A 184 -0.58 6.45 -16.74
N ARG A 185 -0.35 6.35 -15.44
CA ARG A 185 0.97 6.65 -14.87
C ARG A 185 1.99 5.55 -15.13
N LEU A 186 1.56 4.28 -15.12
CA LEU A 186 2.45 3.14 -15.37
C LEU A 186 2.90 3.09 -16.83
N THR A 187 2.04 3.43 -17.75
CA THR A 187 2.29 3.43 -19.19
C THR A 187 2.37 4.86 -19.72
N SER A 188 1.28 5.36 -20.26
CA SER A 188 1.12 6.76 -20.63
C SER A 188 -0.37 7.14 -20.72
N PRO A 189 -0.71 8.43 -20.54
CA PRO A 189 -2.03 8.92 -20.90
C PRO A 189 -2.37 8.56 -22.34
N GLY A 190 -3.59 8.06 -22.57
CA GLY A 190 -4.04 7.58 -23.87
C GLY A 190 -3.75 6.12 -24.19
N LEU A 191 -2.84 5.45 -23.44
CA LEU A 191 -2.59 4.01 -23.50
C LEU A 191 -3.25 3.27 -22.34
N GLY A 192 -2.93 3.66 -21.10
CA GLY A 192 -3.52 3.06 -19.91
C GLY A 192 -3.32 1.55 -19.85
N LYS A 193 -4.43 0.81 -19.75
CA LYS A 193 -4.44 -0.65 -19.63
C LYS A 193 -4.22 -1.41 -20.95
N GLU A 194 -4.26 -0.74 -22.09
CA GLU A 194 -4.22 -1.36 -23.43
C GLU A 194 -2.80 -1.77 -23.88
N VAL A 195 -1.94 -2.14 -22.95
CA VAL A 195 -0.59 -2.63 -23.21
C VAL A 195 -0.51 -4.09 -22.82
N GLY A 196 -0.24 -4.95 -23.76
CA GLY A 196 -0.63 -6.33 -23.66
C GLY A 196 0.44 -7.38 -23.48
N ALA A 197 1.71 -7.17 -23.84
CA ALA A 197 2.70 -8.22 -23.76
C ALA A 197 3.02 -8.60 -22.30
N SER A 198 2.73 -9.84 -21.91
CA SER A 198 2.95 -10.35 -20.56
C SER A 198 4.27 -11.10 -20.36
N LEU A 199 5.08 -11.20 -21.40
CA LEU A 199 6.40 -11.84 -21.41
C LEU A 199 6.41 -13.26 -20.81
N GLY A 200 5.30 -13.99 -20.91
CA GLY A 200 5.18 -15.37 -20.44
C GLY A 200 5.01 -15.56 -18.94
N VAL A 201 4.88 -14.50 -18.12
CA VAL A 201 4.82 -14.62 -16.65
C VAL A 201 3.41 -14.93 -16.10
N MET A 202 2.38 -14.91 -16.93
CA MET A 202 0.99 -15.03 -16.46
C MET A 202 0.70 -16.35 -15.73
N GLN A 203 1.27 -17.46 -16.19
CA GLN A 203 1.10 -18.74 -15.50
C GLN A 203 1.59 -18.68 -14.06
N SER A 204 2.79 -18.15 -13.84
CA SER A 204 3.35 -17.98 -12.49
C SER A 204 2.52 -17.04 -11.63
N PHE A 205 1.95 -15.99 -12.22
CA PHE A 205 1.06 -15.05 -11.51
C PHE A 205 -0.22 -15.75 -11.05
N TYR A 206 -0.93 -16.42 -11.95
CA TYR A 206 -2.18 -17.10 -11.59
C TYR A 206 -1.95 -18.25 -10.63
N GLN A 207 -0.94 -19.08 -10.87
CA GLN A 207 -0.61 -20.19 -9.98
C GLN A 207 -0.17 -19.69 -8.61
N GLY A 208 0.70 -18.67 -8.57
CA GLY A 208 1.16 -18.06 -7.33
C GLY A 208 0.00 -17.46 -6.53
N PHE A 209 -0.88 -16.71 -7.17
CA PHE A 209 -2.04 -16.11 -6.53
C PHE A 209 -3.01 -17.16 -5.99
N PHE A 210 -3.26 -18.23 -6.74
CA PHE A 210 -4.08 -19.36 -6.29
C PHE A 210 -3.50 -20.03 -5.05
N MET A 211 -2.19 -20.17 -4.98
CA MET A 211 -1.50 -20.81 -3.84
C MET A 211 -1.26 -19.86 -2.67
N ALA A 212 -1.32 -18.56 -2.89
CA ALA A 212 -0.94 -17.54 -1.92
C ALA A 212 -1.58 -17.70 -0.53
N PRO A 213 -2.89 -17.96 -0.37
CA PRO A 213 -3.48 -18.14 0.95
C PRO A 213 -2.83 -19.29 1.74
N THR A 214 -2.53 -20.40 1.09
CA THR A 214 -1.88 -21.56 1.72
C THR A 214 -0.43 -21.26 2.09
N VAL A 215 0.31 -20.58 1.20
CA VAL A 215 1.71 -20.20 1.42
C VAL A 215 1.81 -19.22 2.59
N VAL A 216 0.96 -18.19 2.60
CA VAL A 216 0.91 -17.20 3.69
C VAL A 216 0.54 -17.84 5.02
N CYS A 217 -0.46 -18.72 5.03
CA CYS A 217 -0.84 -19.46 6.24
C CYS A 217 0.34 -20.31 6.77
N GLY A 218 1.08 -20.98 5.88
CA GLY A 218 2.29 -21.75 6.25
C GLY A 218 3.38 -20.87 6.85
N ALA A 219 3.64 -19.71 6.23
CA ALA A 219 4.63 -18.74 6.70
C ALA A 219 4.28 -18.18 8.09
N LEU A 220 3.01 -17.81 8.32
CA LEU A 220 2.54 -17.34 9.62
C LEU A 220 2.66 -18.41 10.72
N LYS A 221 2.26 -19.64 10.42
CA LYS A 221 2.44 -20.78 11.37
C LYS A 221 3.91 -20.98 11.72
N GLY A 222 4.80 -20.92 10.72
CA GLY A 222 6.24 -21.03 10.94
C GLY A 222 6.79 -19.91 11.81
N ALA A 223 6.38 -18.67 11.56
CA ALA A 223 6.80 -17.52 12.35
C ALA A 223 6.34 -17.61 13.82
N VAL A 224 5.07 -17.95 14.05
CA VAL A 224 4.50 -18.13 15.39
C VAL A 224 5.20 -19.28 16.13
N PHE A 225 5.45 -20.40 15.45
CA PHE A 225 6.15 -21.55 16.01
C PHE A 225 7.58 -21.16 16.42
N ALA A 226 8.33 -20.49 15.55
CA ALA A 226 9.68 -20.05 15.86
C ALA A 226 9.72 -19.08 17.05
N ALA A 227 8.83 -18.08 17.06
CA ALA A 227 8.73 -17.12 18.16
C ALA A 227 8.49 -17.82 19.51
N ASN A 228 7.54 -18.76 19.56
CA ASN A 228 7.26 -19.52 20.80
C ASN A 228 8.41 -20.42 21.26
N ILE A 229 9.23 -20.92 20.33
CA ILE A 229 10.43 -21.69 20.71
C ILE A 229 11.47 -20.77 21.33
N TYR A 230 11.79 -19.65 20.65
CA TYR A 230 12.82 -18.71 21.13
C TYR A 230 12.44 -18.01 22.44
N GLU A 231 11.16 -17.83 22.70
CA GLU A 231 10.68 -17.27 23.98
C GLU A 231 10.92 -18.24 25.18
N LYS A 232 11.02 -19.54 24.91
CA LYS A 232 11.20 -20.58 25.92
C LYS A 232 12.66 -21.01 26.12
N LEU A 233 13.57 -20.57 25.29
CA LEU A 233 15.02 -20.82 25.40
C LEU A 233 15.71 -19.71 26.17
#